data_ee78e42c21da358d5e0574049743ab62
#
_entry.id   ee78e42c21da358d5e0574049743ab62
#
_cell.length_a   1.000
_cell.length_b   1.000
_cell.length_c   1.000
_cell.angle_alpha   90.00
_cell.angle_beta   90.00
_cell.angle_gamma   90.00
#
_symmetry.space_group_name_H-M   'P 1'
#
loop_
_entity.id
_entity.type
_entity.pdbx_description
1 polymer ?
#
loop_
_entity_poly.entity_id
_entity_poly.type
_entity_poly.pdbx_seq_one_letter_code
_entity_poly.pdbx_strand_id
1 'polypeptide(L)'
;AYAIASCLVGSEMCIRDRIRTERGEFKEISKDILIAGIAFSAADFFPLMASFYIRTFISNNGGLTDVGFFSAGFAILNGYVGMIFTAMSTDYIPRLSAVSDDDHQLELVINQQIEMSILLLFPLIVLFVIFGKLVTLILYSSQFYPMIEMIYWGGLGMLFKVPNWCFGCFLIPKRESKAYFCFSILSALFYLGMNMLLYRMWGVKGLGISFLLSHIFDASVSYWYINRKYQINYKVRTILELLGMGAVIVAVIIFQSSQLVTWVIYTLDFCVCMLAGLYSYNRLNSLMDLTSFIKSKLNGRKK
;
A
#
# COMPACT_ATOMS: atom_id res chain seq x y z
N ALA A 1 -3.58 12.82 -12.28
CA ALA A 1 -4.62 13.69 -12.84
C ALA A 1 -5.97 13.51 -12.12
N TYR A 2 -6.40 12.27 -11.79
CA TYR A 2 -7.67 12.02 -11.08
C TYR A 2 -7.66 12.49 -9.61
N ALA A 3 -6.52 12.44 -8.93
CA ALA A 3 -6.41 12.90 -7.53
C ALA A 3 -6.57 14.43 -7.40
N ILE A 4 -6.18 15.18 -8.42
CA ILE A 4 -6.35 16.65 -8.45
C ILE A 4 -7.81 17.01 -8.72
N ALA A 5 -8.52 16.23 -9.54
CA ALA A 5 -9.94 16.47 -9.83
C ALA A 5 -10.85 16.22 -8.62
N SER A 6 -10.55 15.22 -7.77
CA SER A 6 -11.32 14.99 -6.54
C SER A 6 -11.09 16.05 -5.45
N CYS A 7 -9.92 16.69 -5.44
CA CYS A 7 -9.70 17.88 -4.60
C CYS A 7 -10.51 19.10 -5.08
N LEU A 8 -10.78 19.23 -6.38
CA LEU A 8 -11.55 20.34 -6.94
C LEU A 8 -13.05 20.23 -6.64
N VAL A 9 -13.62 19.03 -6.60
CA VAL A 9 -15.05 18.81 -6.27
C VAL A 9 -15.34 19.04 -4.78
N GLY A 10 -14.37 18.81 -3.88
CA GLY A 10 -14.49 19.15 -2.46
C GLY A 10 -14.31 20.66 -2.16
N SER A 11 -13.76 21.42 -3.08
CA SER A 11 -13.43 22.84 -2.87
C SER A 11 -14.63 23.78 -2.97
N GLU A 12 -15.75 23.38 -3.54
CA GLU A 12 -16.94 24.23 -3.63
C GLU A 12 -17.55 24.56 -2.26
N MET A 13 -17.32 23.73 -1.23
CA MET A 13 -17.75 24.04 0.14
C MET A 13 -16.79 24.99 0.89
N CYS A 14 -15.52 25.08 0.48
CA CYS A 14 -14.51 25.97 1.09
C CYS A 14 -14.48 27.40 0.48
N ILE A 15 -15.12 27.62 -0.66
CA ILE A 15 -15.10 28.94 -1.36
C ILE A 15 -15.98 29.97 -0.67
N ARG A 16 -16.79 29.61 0.32
CA ARG A 16 -17.70 30.53 1.00
C ARG A 16 -17.06 31.42 2.08
N ASP A 17 -15.87 31.08 2.54
CA ASP A 17 -15.08 31.95 3.40
C ASP A 17 -14.21 32.88 2.53
N ARG A 18 -14.71 34.12 2.31
CA ARG A 18 -13.93 35.19 1.73
C ARG A 18 -12.79 35.58 2.70
N ILE A 19 -11.70 34.82 2.65
CA ILE A 19 -10.45 35.27 3.26
C ILE A 19 -9.98 36.47 2.40
N ARG A 20 -10.06 37.66 2.94
CA ARG A 20 -9.39 38.85 2.38
C ARG A 20 -7.90 38.71 2.67
N THR A 21 -7.21 37.96 1.84
CA THR A 21 -5.76 37.84 1.90
C THR A 21 -5.15 39.06 1.25
N GLU A 22 -4.25 39.75 1.94
CA GLU A 22 -3.50 40.84 1.36
C GLU A 22 -2.63 40.35 0.21
N ARG A 23 -2.41 41.16 -0.84
CA ARG A 23 -1.67 40.75 -2.05
C ARG A 23 -0.28 40.18 -1.77
N GLY A 24 0.37 40.61 -0.68
CA GLY A 24 1.69 40.11 -0.26
C GLY A 24 1.61 38.66 0.27
N GLU A 25 0.69 38.42 1.16
CA GLU A 25 0.44 37.12 1.77
C GLU A 25 -0.01 36.05 0.74
N PHE A 26 -0.87 36.46 -0.22
CA PHE A 26 -1.27 35.59 -1.35
C PHE A 26 -0.07 35.17 -2.18
N LYS A 27 0.91 36.04 -2.43
CA LYS A 27 2.10 35.71 -3.22
C LYS A 27 3.03 34.70 -2.49
N GLU A 28 3.19 34.84 -1.18
CA GLU A 28 3.97 33.90 -0.38
C GLU A 28 3.30 32.52 -0.30
N ILE A 29 2.01 32.48 0.02
CA ILE A 29 1.23 31.24 0.06
C ILE A 29 1.25 30.54 -1.30
N SER A 30 1.06 31.28 -2.39
CA SER A 30 1.09 30.73 -3.75
C SER A 30 2.46 30.15 -4.12
N LYS A 31 3.55 30.82 -3.69
CA LYS A 31 4.91 30.34 -3.90
C LYS A 31 5.17 29.05 -3.14
N ASP A 32 4.74 28.95 -1.89
CA ASP A 32 4.92 27.76 -1.06
C ASP A 32 4.14 26.57 -1.62
N ILE A 33 2.89 26.80 -2.06
CA ILE A 33 2.08 25.76 -2.73
C ILE A 33 2.74 25.29 -4.02
N LEU A 34 3.28 26.23 -4.83
CA LEU A 34 3.95 25.90 -6.07
C LEU A 34 5.21 25.07 -5.84
N ILE A 35 6.05 25.48 -4.87
CA ILE A 35 7.27 24.76 -4.51
C ILE A 35 6.92 23.36 -3.98
N ALA A 36 5.93 23.23 -3.11
CA ALA A 36 5.47 21.94 -2.61
C ALA A 36 4.95 21.06 -3.75
N GLY A 37 4.13 21.61 -4.66
CA GLY A 37 3.61 20.88 -5.81
C GLY A 37 4.71 20.39 -6.76
N ILE A 38 5.71 21.22 -7.05
CA ILE A 38 6.88 20.82 -7.84
C ILE A 38 7.67 19.73 -7.12
N ALA A 39 7.89 19.85 -5.81
CA ALA A 39 8.64 18.86 -5.04
C ALA A 39 7.93 17.50 -4.98
N PHE A 40 6.62 17.47 -4.78
CA PHE A 40 5.82 16.24 -4.82
C PHE A 40 5.83 15.60 -6.21
N SER A 41 5.61 16.40 -7.27
CA SER A 41 5.65 15.89 -8.65
C SER A 41 7.04 15.37 -9.04
N ALA A 42 8.10 16.05 -8.62
CA ALA A 42 9.48 15.60 -8.85
C ALA A 42 9.79 14.31 -8.07
N ALA A 43 9.25 14.15 -6.86
CA ALA A 43 9.42 12.95 -6.07
C ALA A 43 8.79 11.71 -6.74
N ASP A 44 7.64 11.86 -7.40
CA ASP A 44 6.97 10.77 -8.12
C ASP A 44 7.74 10.33 -9.40
N PHE A 45 8.65 11.15 -9.89
CA PHE A 45 9.49 10.82 -11.03
C PHE A 45 10.48 9.68 -10.72
N PHE A 46 11.03 9.60 -9.51
CA PHE A 46 12.04 8.59 -9.14
C PHE A 46 11.52 7.15 -9.18
N PRO A 47 10.35 6.81 -8.65
CA PRO A 47 9.77 5.47 -8.80
C PRO A 47 9.51 5.08 -10.27
N LEU A 48 9.12 6.04 -11.12
CA LEU A 48 8.93 5.80 -12.56
C LEU A 48 10.25 5.47 -13.23
N MET A 49 11.30 6.26 -12.95
CA MET A 49 12.65 6.00 -13.45
C MET A 49 13.18 4.66 -12.96
N ALA A 50 13.04 4.34 -11.69
CA ALA A 50 13.44 3.05 -11.14
C ALA A 50 12.72 1.90 -11.85
N SER A 51 11.40 2.01 -12.08
CA SER A 51 10.63 1.00 -12.83
C SER A 51 11.12 0.83 -14.26
N PHE A 52 11.49 1.93 -14.95
CA PHE A 52 12.06 1.87 -16.29
C PHE A 52 13.41 1.13 -16.30
N TYR A 53 14.32 1.50 -15.39
CA TYR A 53 15.63 0.85 -15.28
C TYR A 53 15.52 -0.64 -14.91
N ILE A 54 14.59 -1.01 -14.03
CA ILE A 54 14.35 -2.41 -13.68
C ILE A 54 13.90 -3.20 -14.91
N ARG A 55 12.94 -2.70 -15.69
CA ARG A 55 12.49 -3.36 -16.92
C ARG A 55 13.61 -3.52 -17.95
N THR A 56 14.42 -2.47 -18.14
CA THR A 56 15.59 -2.52 -19.03
C THR A 56 16.60 -3.57 -18.53
N PHE A 57 16.86 -3.62 -17.22
CA PHE A 57 17.76 -4.59 -16.63
C PHE A 57 17.26 -6.03 -16.81
N ILE A 58 15.96 -6.28 -16.56
CA ILE A 58 15.33 -7.59 -16.76
C ILE A 58 15.43 -7.98 -18.25
N SER A 59 15.11 -7.06 -19.17
CA SER A 59 15.18 -7.30 -20.62
C SER A 59 16.57 -7.74 -21.07
N ASN A 60 17.62 -7.12 -20.52
CA ASN A 60 19.00 -7.43 -20.89
C ASN A 60 19.54 -8.74 -20.28
N ASN A 61 18.94 -9.24 -19.19
CA ASN A 61 19.43 -10.44 -18.49
C ASN A 61 18.53 -11.66 -18.64
N GLY A 62 17.19 -11.49 -18.75
CA GLY A 62 16.22 -12.59 -18.85
C GLY A 62 15.30 -12.50 -20.07
N GLY A 63 15.45 -11.42 -20.87
CA GLY A 63 14.66 -11.24 -22.09
C GLY A 63 13.28 -10.64 -21.86
N LEU A 64 12.55 -10.47 -22.97
CA LEU A 64 11.22 -9.82 -22.96
C LEU A 64 10.16 -10.62 -22.21
N THR A 65 10.33 -11.95 -22.14
CA THR A 65 9.39 -12.83 -21.42
C THR A 65 9.37 -12.50 -19.93
N ASP A 66 10.52 -12.31 -19.30
CA ASP A 66 10.61 -11.97 -17.88
C ASP A 66 10.10 -10.55 -17.61
N VAL A 67 10.29 -9.61 -18.56
CA VAL A 67 9.65 -8.28 -18.50
C VAL A 67 8.13 -8.41 -18.54
N GLY A 68 7.61 -9.35 -19.34
CA GLY A 68 6.19 -9.69 -19.40
C GLY A 68 5.68 -10.19 -18.05
N PHE A 69 6.36 -11.12 -17.43
CA PHE A 69 6.02 -11.66 -16.09
C PHE A 69 6.05 -10.56 -15.02
N PHE A 70 7.10 -9.75 -15.01
CA PHE A 70 7.21 -8.60 -14.10
C PHE A 70 6.04 -7.63 -14.26
N SER A 71 5.75 -7.24 -15.49
CA SER A 71 4.70 -6.27 -15.78
C SER A 71 3.31 -6.79 -15.45
N ALA A 72 3.02 -8.06 -15.79
CA ALA A 72 1.74 -8.71 -15.51
C ALA A 72 1.52 -8.91 -14.00
N GLY A 73 2.52 -9.39 -13.28
CA GLY A 73 2.41 -9.62 -11.84
C GLY A 73 2.24 -8.32 -11.06
N PHE A 74 3.00 -7.27 -11.40
CA PHE A 74 2.81 -5.96 -10.76
C PHE A 74 1.52 -5.26 -11.18
N ALA A 75 0.97 -5.52 -12.38
CA ALA A 75 -0.36 -5.05 -12.76
C ALA A 75 -1.45 -5.67 -11.87
N ILE A 76 -1.32 -6.95 -11.52
CA ILE A 76 -2.22 -7.60 -10.55
C ILE A 76 -2.08 -6.94 -9.17
N LEU A 77 -0.88 -6.85 -8.63
CA LEU A 77 -0.64 -6.33 -7.29
C LEU A 77 -1.04 -4.86 -7.16
N ASN A 78 -0.58 -3.99 -8.03
CA ASN A 78 -0.86 -2.56 -7.96
C ASN A 78 -2.26 -2.20 -8.48
N GLY A 79 -2.79 -2.93 -9.46
CA GLY A 79 -4.12 -2.72 -9.99
C GLY A 79 -5.19 -3.12 -8.98
N TYR A 80 -5.24 -4.39 -8.61
CA TYR A 80 -6.34 -4.90 -7.76
C TYR A 80 -6.13 -4.62 -6.28
N VAL A 81 -4.96 -4.94 -5.73
CA VAL A 81 -4.67 -4.68 -4.31
C VAL A 81 -4.46 -3.19 -4.07
N GLY A 82 -3.80 -2.49 -4.99
CA GLY A 82 -3.54 -1.05 -4.91
C GLY A 82 -4.80 -0.18 -4.94
N MET A 83 -5.91 -0.64 -5.53
CA MET A 83 -7.19 0.06 -5.51
C MET A 83 -7.71 0.32 -4.08
N ILE A 84 -7.41 -0.57 -3.14
CA ILE A 84 -7.79 -0.40 -1.73
C ILE A 84 -7.11 0.85 -1.16
N PHE A 85 -5.82 1.02 -1.39
CA PHE A 85 -5.09 2.21 -0.93
C PHE A 85 -5.67 3.50 -1.51
N THR A 86 -6.04 3.50 -2.79
CA THR A 86 -6.68 4.65 -3.44
C THR A 86 -8.05 4.96 -2.82
N ALA A 87 -8.87 3.94 -2.58
CA ALA A 87 -10.17 4.11 -1.95
C ALA A 87 -10.04 4.65 -0.50
N MET A 88 -9.07 4.14 0.25
CA MET A 88 -8.85 4.57 1.64
C MET A 88 -8.25 5.97 1.75
N SER A 89 -7.42 6.40 0.79
CA SER A 89 -6.81 7.74 0.81
C SER A 89 -7.84 8.87 0.71
N THR A 90 -8.99 8.64 0.08
CA THR A 90 -10.05 9.64 -0.06
C THR A 90 -10.69 10.06 1.27
N ASP A 91 -10.72 9.15 2.25
CA ASP A 91 -11.19 9.42 3.62
C ASP A 91 -10.03 9.81 4.56
N TYR A 92 -8.89 9.13 4.41
CA TYR A 92 -7.76 9.27 5.34
C TYR A 92 -7.09 10.64 5.26
N ILE A 93 -6.85 11.19 4.07
CA ILE A 93 -6.17 12.49 3.89
C ILE A 93 -6.96 13.64 4.52
N PRO A 94 -8.30 13.78 4.32
CA PRO A 94 -9.10 14.80 5.01
C PRO A 94 -9.08 14.65 6.54
N ARG A 95 -9.13 13.41 7.07
CA ARG A 95 -9.06 13.16 8.51
C ARG A 95 -7.72 13.56 9.10
N LEU A 96 -6.61 13.27 8.41
CA LEU A 96 -5.28 13.74 8.81
C LEU A 96 -5.19 15.27 8.79
N SER A 97 -5.74 15.91 7.76
CA SER A 97 -5.70 17.36 7.61
C SER A 97 -6.49 18.07 8.71
N ALA A 98 -7.61 17.48 9.17
CA ALA A 98 -8.44 18.04 10.23
C ALA A 98 -7.74 18.05 11.62
N VAL A 99 -6.74 17.19 11.82
CA VAL A 99 -6.01 17.04 13.10
C VAL A 99 -4.51 17.36 12.94
N SER A 100 -4.13 18.06 11.87
CA SER A 100 -2.71 18.29 11.51
C SER A 100 -1.88 18.98 12.58
N ASP A 101 -2.54 19.77 13.46
CA ASP A 101 -1.89 20.57 14.48
C ASP A 101 -1.81 19.87 15.85
N ASP A 102 -2.46 18.69 16.00
CA ASP A 102 -2.48 17.90 17.24
C ASP A 102 -1.79 16.56 17.02
N ASP A 103 -0.53 16.45 17.47
CA ASP A 103 0.28 15.25 17.28
C ASP A 103 -0.30 14.02 18.00
N HIS A 104 -1.02 14.20 19.12
CA HIS A 104 -1.69 13.08 19.80
C HIS A 104 -2.88 12.54 18.99
N GLN A 105 -3.71 13.41 18.43
CA GLN A 105 -4.80 13.01 17.55
C GLN A 105 -4.28 12.39 16.25
N LEU A 106 -3.19 12.91 15.71
CA LEU A 106 -2.50 12.32 14.55
C LEU A 106 -2.04 10.90 14.84
N GLU A 107 -1.43 10.64 16.00
CA GLU A 107 -1.02 9.29 16.41
C GLU A 107 -2.20 8.31 16.41
N LEU A 108 -3.34 8.74 16.96
CA LEU A 108 -4.55 7.93 16.99
C LEU A 108 -5.07 7.63 15.59
N VAL A 109 -5.15 8.64 14.71
CA VAL A 109 -5.65 8.50 13.35
C VAL A 109 -4.74 7.61 12.51
N ILE A 110 -3.40 7.77 12.62
CA ILE A 110 -2.42 6.95 11.90
C ILE A 110 -2.52 5.48 12.34
N ASN A 111 -2.51 5.22 13.65
CA ASN A 111 -2.60 3.85 14.18
C ASN A 111 -3.92 3.17 13.80
N GLN A 112 -5.03 3.89 13.86
CA GLN A 112 -6.33 3.38 13.43
C GLN A 112 -6.32 3.04 11.94
N GLN A 113 -5.74 3.91 11.10
CA GLN A 113 -5.67 3.69 9.66
C GLN A 113 -4.81 2.48 9.31
N ILE A 114 -3.64 2.32 9.95
CA ILE A 114 -2.79 1.14 9.74
C ILE A 114 -3.54 -0.13 10.12
N GLU A 115 -4.18 -0.17 11.31
CA GLU A 115 -4.93 -1.32 11.79
C GLU A 115 -6.08 -1.69 10.83
N MET A 116 -6.85 -0.72 10.37
CA MET A 116 -7.93 -0.95 9.40
C MET A 116 -7.40 -1.46 8.06
N SER A 117 -6.30 -0.89 7.57
CA SER A 117 -5.74 -1.26 6.28
C SER A 117 -5.17 -2.68 6.27
N ILE A 118 -4.44 -3.09 7.31
CA ILE A 118 -3.90 -4.46 7.41
C ILE A 118 -5.03 -5.49 7.53
N LEU A 119 -6.09 -5.18 8.29
CA LEU A 119 -7.25 -6.05 8.44
C LEU A 119 -8.04 -6.23 7.15
N LEU A 120 -8.12 -5.19 6.31
CA LEU A 120 -8.76 -5.27 4.98
C LEU A 120 -7.90 -6.05 3.98
N LEU A 121 -6.59 -5.80 3.98
CA LEU A 121 -5.68 -6.41 3.02
C LEU A 121 -5.39 -7.87 3.32
N PHE A 122 -5.35 -8.26 4.59
CA PHE A 122 -4.98 -9.62 5.01
C PHE A 122 -5.81 -10.72 4.32
N PRO A 123 -7.15 -10.75 4.42
CA PRO A 123 -7.94 -11.79 3.77
C PRO A 123 -7.83 -11.73 2.25
N LEU A 124 -7.68 -10.54 1.67
CA LEU A 124 -7.51 -10.38 0.23
C LEU A 124 -6.19 -11.00 -0.25
N ILE A 125 -5.08 -10.74 0.47
CA ILE A 125 -3.78 -11.31 0.12
C ILE A 125 -3.79 -12.82 0.28
N VAL A 126 -4.41 -13.34 1.34
CA VAL A 126 -4.58 -14.80 1.53
C VAL A 126 -5.34 -15.41 0.33
N LEU A 127 -6.43 -14.78 -0.12
CA LEU A 127 -7.15 -15.20 -1.31
C LEU A 127 -6.27 -15.16 -2.56
N PHE A 128 -5.48 -14.10 -2.75
CA PHE A 128 -4.56 -14.01 -3.89
C PHE A 128 -3.46 -15.08 -3.88
N VAL A 129 -2.95 -15.45 -2.71
CA VAL A 129 -1.95 -16.52 -2.59
C VAL A 129 -2.59 -17.88 -2.91
N ILE A 130 -3.76 -18.18 -2.38
CA ILE A 130 -4.46 -19.44 -2.57
C ILE A 130 -4.93 -19.60 -4.02
N PHE A 131 -5.60 -18.59 -4.54
CA PHE A 131 -6.17 -18.62 -5.90
C PHE A 131 -5.23 -18.03 -6.97
N GLY A 132 -3.96 -17.78 -6.66
CA GLY A 132 -3.01 -17.13 -7.57
C GLY A 132 -2.89 -17.84 -8.94
N LYS A 133 -2.90 -19.17 -8.98
CA LYS A 133 -2.90 -19.95 -10.23
C LYS A 133 -4.17 -19.71 -11.05
N LEU A 134 -5.32 -19.73 -10.39
CA LEU A 134 -6.63 -19.50 -11.04
C LEU A 134 -6.73 -18.06 -11.56
N VAL A 135 -6.33 -17.09 -10.75
CA VAL A 135 -6.31 -15.65 -11.14
C VAL A 135 -5.39 -15.45 -12.36
N THR A 136 -4.20 -16.05 -12.34
CA THR A 136 -3.27 -15.99 -13.47
C THR A 136 -3.86 -16.63 -14.73
N LEU A 137 -4.54 -17.74 -14.61
CA LEU A 137 -5.16 -18.44 -15.75
C LEU A 137 -6.31 -17.62 -16.36
N ILE A 138 -7.12 -16.96 -15.52
CA ILE A 138 -8.28 -16.17 -15.98
C ILE A 138 -7.82 -14.86 -16.63
N LEU A 139 -6.85 -14.15 -16.03
CA LEU A 139 -6.42 -12.83 -16.49
C LEU A 139 -5.41 -12.89 -17.65
N TYR A 140 -4.63 -13.98 -17.72
CA TYR A 140 -3.57 -14.16 -18.72
C TYR A 140 -3.69 -15.55 -19.37
N SER A 141 -2.72 -16.43 -19.10
CA SER A 141 -2.71 -17.82 -19.58
C SER A 141 -1.78 -18.65 -18.71
N SER A 142 -1.76 -19.98 -18.91
CA SER A 142 -0.84 -20.89 -18.22
C SER A 142 0.65 -20.56 -18.45
N GLN A 143 1.00 -19.87 -19.53
CA GLN A 143 2.37 -19.43 -19.81
C GLN A 143 2.90 -18.45 -18.77
N PHE A 144 2.01 -17.76 -18.02
CA PHE A 144 2.36 -16.81 -16.98
C PHE A 144 2.54 -17.43 -15.59
N TYR A 145 2.44 -18.74 -15.44
CA TYR A 145 2.67 -19.41 -14.14
C TYR A 145 4.03 -19.12 -13.49
N PRO A 146 5.14 -18.87 -14.21
CA PRO A 146 6.39 -18.47 -13.56
C PRO A 146 6.32 -17.19 -12.72
N MET A 147 5.34 -16.31 -12.97
CA MET A 147 5.19 -15.09 -12.15
C MET A 147 4.48 -15.33 -10.82
N ILE A 148 3.90 -16.51 -10.57
CA ILE A 148 3.07 -16.78 -9.38
C ILE A 148 3.87 -16.63 -8.10
N GLU A 149 5.11 -17.14 -8.04
CA GLU A 149 5.95 -16.95 -6.85
C GLU A 149 6.28 -15.48 -6.58
N MET A 150 6.44 -14.68 -7.64
CA MET A 150 6.59 -13.23 -7.50
C MET A 150 5.33 -12.60 -6.91
N ILE A 151 4.14 -13.03 -7.34
CA ILE A 151 2.85 -12.53 -6.80
C ILE A 151 2.70 -12.90 -5.33
N TYR A 152 3.11 -14.09 -4.91
CA TYR A 152 3.04 -14.52 -3.52
C TYR A 152 3.87 -13.63 -2.60
N TRP A 153 5.14 -13.46 -2.90
CA TRP A 153 6.04 -12.59 -2.12
C TRP A 153 5.69 -11.12 -2.26
N GLY A 154 5.27 -10.68 -3.44
CA GLY A 154 4.80 -9.33 -3.69
C GLY A 154 3.50 -9.01 -2.94
N GLY A 155 2.58 -9.98 -2.84
CA GLY A 155 1.36 -9.86 -2.03
C GLY A 155 1.67 -9.64 -0.54
N LEU A 156 2.60 -10.42 0.02
CA LEU A 156 3.10 -10.19 1.37
C LEU A 156 3.70 -8.77 1.50
N GLY A 157 4.44 -8.32 0.49
CA GLY A 157 4.99 -6.96 0.43
C GLY A 157 3.91 -5.87 0.47
N MET A 158 2.72 -6.13 -0.10
CA MET A 158 1.59 -5.19 -0.03
C MET A 158 1.10 -4.97 1.40
N LEU A 159 1.17 -6.00 2.27
CA LEU A 159 0.84 -5.85 3.68
C LEU A 159 1.84 -4.90 4.39
N PHE A 160 3.13 -5.08 4.14
CA PHE A 160 4.19 -4.22 4.69
C PHE A 160 4.24 -2.82 4.05
N LYS A 161 3.60 -2.62 2.90
CA LYS A 161 3.43 -1.30 2.26
C LYS A 161 2.52 -0.38 3.07
N VAL A 162 1.61 -0.92 3.90
CA VAL A 162 0.60 -0.13 4.64
C VAL A 162 1.22 0.97 5.49
N PRO A 163 2.18 0.71 6.40
CA PRO A 163 2.78 1.76 7.23
C PRO A 163 3.44 2.87 6.39
N ASN A 164 4.15 2.49 5.33
CA ASN A 164 4.79 3.44 4.44
C ASN A 164 3.78 4.30 3.65
N TRP A 165 2.68 3.70 3.19
CA TRP A 165 1.60 4.45 2.54
C TRP A 165 0.94 5.45 3.50
N CYS A 166 0.64 5.04 4.74
CA CYS A 166 0.11 5.94 5.77
C CYS A 166 1.06 7.11 6.04
N PHE A 167 2.38 6.85 6.07
CA PHE A 167 3.40 7.87 6.21
C PHE A 167 3.41 8.85 5.03
N GLY A 168 3.35 8.38 3.79
CA GLY A 168 3.28 9.24 2.62
C GLY A 168 2.08 10.19 2.68
N CYS A 169 0.90 9.69 3.07
CA CYS A 169 -0.29 10.51 3.27
C CYS A 169 -0.12 11.53 4.42
N PHE A 170 0.60 11.19 5.49
CA PHE A 170 0.86 12.07 6.63
C PHE A 170 1.77 13.27 6.25
N LEU A 171 2.72 13.08 5.37
CA LEU A 171 3.64 14.16 4.95
C LEU A 171 2.95 15.30 4.19
N ILE A 172 1.78 15.02 3.57
CA ILE A 172 1.04 16.01 2.77
C ILE A 172 0.49 17.14 3.65
N PRO A 173 -0.36 16.90 4.67
CA PRO A 173 -0.89 17.97 5.53
C PRO A 173 0.18 18.64 6.39
N LYS A 174 1.24 17.92 6.76
CA LYS A 174 2.39 18.51 7.47
C LYS A 174 3.30 19.35 6.56
N ARG A 175 3.01 19.43 5.24
CA ARG A 175 3.79 20.20 4.24
C ARG A 175 5.28 19.83 4.20
N GLU A 176 5.60 18.58 4.51
CA GLU A 176 6.96 18.04 4.57
C GLU A 176 7.47 17.59 3.19
N SER A 177 7.39 18.49 2.20
CA SER A 177 7.78 18.20 0.81
C SER A 177 9.25 17.78 0.67
N LYS A 178 10.16 18.34 1.48
CA LYS A 178 11.58 17.94 1.49
C LYS A 178 11.77 16.51 1.98
N ALA A 179 11.08 16.13 3.07
CA ALA A 179 11.13 14.78 3.59
C ALA A 179 10.56 13.80 2.56
N TYR A 180 9.39 14.10 1.99
CA TYR A 180 8.77 13.30 0.94
C TYR A 180 9.73 13.07 -0.25
N PHE A 181 10.39 14.12 -0.73
CA PHE A 181 11.36 14.06 -1.82
C PHE A 181 12.58 13.18 -1.46
N CYS A 182 13.18 13.37 -0.30
CA CYS A 182 14.31 12.55 0.15
C CYS A 182 13.93 11.07 0.32
N PHE A 183 12.76 10.79 0.90
CA PHE A 183 12.24 9.43 1.03
C PHE A 183 11.99 8.78 -0.33
N SER A 184 11.40 9.51 -1.28
CA SER A 184 11.15 8.99 -2.62
C SER A 184 12.43 8.56 -3.33
N ILE A 185 13.50 9.36 -3.24
CA ILE A 185 14.82 9.01 -3.79
C ILE A 185 15.39 7.77 -3.08
N LEU A 186 15.40 7.77 -1.76
CA LEU A 186 15.96 6.69 -0.96
C LEU A 186 15.25 5.36 -1.27
N SER A 187 13.91 5.37 -1.25
CA SER A 187 13.08 4.21 -1.60
C SER A 187 13.33 3.74 -3.03
N ALA A 188 13.39 4.65 -3.99
CA ALA A 188 13.62 4.30 -5.39
C ALA A 188 15.00 3.65 -5.61
N LEU A 189 16.05 4.18 -4.96
CA LEU A 189 17.41 3.62 -5.06
C LEU A 189 17.48 2.24 -4.39
N PHE A 190 16.90 2.08 -3.21
CA PHE A 190 16.87 0.81 -2.51
C PHE A 190 16.09 -0.24 -3.30
N TYR A 191 14.90 0.12 -3.81
CA TYR A 191 14.07 -0.74 -4.64
C TYR A 191 14.79 -1.16 -5.92
N LEU A 192 15.45 -0.23 -6.62
CA LEU A 192 16.25 -0.52 -7.81
C LEU A 192 17.38 -1.51 -7.50
N GLY A 193 18.19 -1.23 -6.47
CA GLY A 193 19.31 -2.07 -6.07
C GLY A 193 18.87 -3.49 -5.69
N MET A 194 17.81 -3.60 -4.86
CA MET A 194 17.26 -4.90 -4.43
C MET A 194 16.69 -5.70 -5.59
N ASN A 195 15.99 -5.04 -6.54
CA ASN A 195 15.49 -5.73 -7.73
C ASN A 195 16.63 -6.28 -8.59
N MET A 196 17.67 -5.48 -8.85
CA MET A 196 18.81 -5.95 -9.63
C MET A 196 19.57 -7.10 -8.97
N LEU A 197 19.74 -7.03 -7.64
CA LEU A 197 20.44 -8.06 -6.86
C LEU A 197 19.64 -9.37 -6.84
N LEU A 198 18.38 -9.31 -6.42
CA LEU A 198 17.56 -10.49 -6.19
C LEU A 198 17.07 -11.13 -7.50
N TYR A 199 16.90 -10.34 -8.56
CA TYR A 199 16.62 -10.90 -9.88
C TYR A 199 17.80 -11.74 -10.40
N ARG A 200 19.05 -11.30 -10.19
CA ARG A 200 20.22 -12.11 -10.54
C ARG A 200 20.32 -13.42 -9.76
N MET A 201 19.87 -13.42 -8.50
CA MET A 201 19.95 -14.60 -7.62
C MET A 201 18.81 -15.59 -7.85
N TRP A 202 17.58 -15.10 -8.03
CA TRP A 202 16.36 -15.93 -8.02
C TRP A 202 15.40 -15.63 -9.18
N GLY A 203 15.84 -14.92 -10.23
CA GLY A 203 15.02 -14.60 -11.39
C GLY A 203 13.74 -13.82 -11.02
N VAL A 204 12.64 -14.15 -11.68
CA VAL A 204 11.34 -13.49 -11.50
C VAL A 204 10.82 -13.55 -10.05
N LYS A 205 11.06 -14.68 -9.33
CA LYS A 205 10.73 -14.80 -7.91
C LYS A 205 11.43 -13.72 -7.06
N GLY A 206 12.70 -13.45 -7.37
CA GLY A 206 13.49 -12.42 -6.69
C GLY A 206 12.86 -11.02 -6.73
N LEU A 207 12.10 -10.70 -7.78
CA LEU A 207 11.39 -9.43 -7.90
C LEU A 207 10.27 -9.27 -6.87
N GLY A 208 9.57 -10.36 -6.54
CA GLY A 208 8.57 -10.35 -5.45
C GLY A 208 9.20 -10.18 -4.08
N ILE A 209 10.32 -10.85 -3.83
CA ILE A 209 11.07 -10.75 -2.56
C ILE A 209 11.68 -9.34 -2.43
N SER A 210 12.21 -8.76 -3.52
CA SER A 210 12.73 -7.40 -3.50
C SER A 210 11.66 -6.37 -3.15
N PHE A 211 10.44 -6.56 -3.66
CA PHE A 211 9.30 -5.72 -3.33
C PHE A 211 8.96 -5.79 -1.83
N LEU A 212 8.91 -7.00 -1.26
CA LEU A 212 8.71 -7.20 0.18
C LEU A 212 9.79 -6.50 1.01
N LEU A 213 11.06 -6.77 0.72
CA LEU A 213 12.18 -6.19 1.48
C LEU A 213 12.24 -4.67 1.36
N SER A 214 11.91 -4.13 0.19
CA SER A 214 11.84 -2.68 -0.01
C SER A 214 10.74 -2.05 0.87
N HIS A 215 9.56 -2.66 0.96
CA HIS A 215 8.51 -2.12 1.82
C HIS A 215 8.78 -2.30 3.31
N ILE A 216 9.50 -3.35 3.72
CA ILE A 216 9.98 -3.49 5.11
C ILE A 216 11.01 -2.37 5.42
N PHE A 217 11.93 -2.11 4.50
CA PHE A 217 12.89 -1.01 4.63
C PHE A 217 12.18 0.34 4.74
N ASP A 218 11.28 0.63 3.80
CA ASP A 218 10.50 1.88 3.77
C ASP A 218 9.69 2.08 5.05
N ALA A 219 9.01 1.03 5.54
CA ALA A 219 8.25 1.07 6.78
C ALA A 219 9.16 1.34 8.00
N SER A 220 10.36 0.77 8.03
CA SER A 220 11.32 0.97 9.11
C SER A 220 11.86 2.39 9.12
N VAL A 221 12.25 2.92 7.95
CA VAL A 221 12.78 4.29 7.82
C VAL A 221 11.70 5.33 8.08
N SER A 222 10.47 5.13 7.60
CA SER A 222 9.35 6.02 7.85
C SER A 222 8.97 6.05 9.33
N TYR A 223 8.93 4.89 10.00
CA TYR A 223 8.69 4.82 11.44
C TYR A 223 9.78 5.57 12.23
N TRP A 224 11.07 5.33 11.90
CA TRP A 224 12.18 6.02 12.55
C TRP A 224 12.05 7.54 12.42
N TYR A 225 11.69 8.06 11.24
CA TYR A 225 11.52 9.49 10.99
C TYR A 225 10.34 10.08 11.81
N ILE A 226 9.17 9.45 11.77
CA ILE A 226 7.98 9.92 12.50
C ILE A 226 8.26 9.93 14.01
N ASN A 227 8.84 8.86 14.51
CA ASN A 227 9.13 8.73 15.93
C ASN A 227 10.14 9.79 16.40
N ARG A 228 11.20 10.03 15.62
CA ARG A 228 12.23 11.03 15.97
C ARG A 228 11.73 12.46 15.91
N LYS A 229 10.90 12.80 14.94
CA LYS A 229 10.51 14.19 14.68
C LYS A 229 9.22 14.59 15.40
N TYR A 230 8.24 13.69 15.45
CA TYR A 230 6.90 13.94 15.95
C TYR A 230 6.57 13.14 17.21
N GLN A 231 7.46 12.28 17.68
CA GLN A 231 7.29 11.41 18.85
C GLN A 231 6.04 10.49 18.74
N ILE A 232 5.58 10.25 17.51
CA ILE A 232 4.45 9.37 17.21
C ILE A 232 4.93 7.92 17.24
N ASN A 233 4.23 7.08 18.01
CA ASN A 233 4.53 5.67 18.16
C ASN A 233 3.45 4.80 17.52
N TYR A 234 3.88 3.72 16.86
CA TYR A 234 2.95 2.69 16.45
C TYR A 234 2.57 1.82 17.65
N LYS A 235 1.29 1.50 17.78
CA LYS A 235 0.82 0.61 18.85
C LYS A 235 1.49 -0.75 18.70
N VAL A 236 2.08 -1.27 19.78
CA VAL A 236 2.73 -2.60 19.80
C VAL A 236 1.77 -3.68 19.27
N ARG A 237 0.50 -3.57 19.61
CA ARG A 237 -0.54 -4.48 19.11
C ARG A 237 -0.63 -4.48 17.59
N THR A 238 -0.64 -3.31 16.95
CA THR A 238 -0.71 -3.18 15.48
C THR A 238 0.53 -3.81 14.81
N ILE A 239 1.70 -3.64 15.41
CA ILE A 239 2.94 -4.27 14.92
C ILE A 239 2.85 -5.80 15.05
N LEU A 240 2.37 -6.31 16.19
CA LEU A 240 2.19 -7.74 16.41
C LEU A 240 1.14 -8.35 15.47
N GLU A 241 0.04 -7.64 15.21
CA GLU A 241 -0.97 -8.05 14.24
C GLU A 241 -0.38 -8.10 12.82
N LEU A 242 0.39 -7.09 12.40
CA LEU A 242 1.08 -7.06 11.10
C LEU A 242 2.04 -8.24 10.94
N LEU A 243 2.87 -8.51 11.94
CA LEU A 243 3.83 -9.62 11.93
C LEU A 243 3.12 -10.98 11.97
N GLY A 244 2.07 -11.12 12.79
CA GLY A 244 1.28 -12.35 12.89
C GLY A 244 0.57 -12.68 11.58
N MET A 245 -0.08 -11.71 10.95
CA MET A 245 -0.71 -11.86 9.63
C MET A 245 0.33 -12.18 8.56
N GLY A 246 1.50 -11.52 8.60
CA GLY A 246 2.61 -11.81 7.72
C GLY A 246 3.09 -13.25 7.86
N ALA A 247 3.23 -13.74 9.10
CA ALA A 247 3.62 -15.13 9.36
C ALA A 247 2.61 -16.14 8.83
N VAL A 248 1.31 -15.87 8.94
CA VAL A 248 0.25 -16.72 8.36
C VAL A 248 0.37 -16.74 6.84
N ILE A 249 0.58 -15.59 6.18
CA ILE A 249 0.75 -15.54 4.72
C ILE A 249 1.99 -16.33 4.30
N VAL A 250 3.12 -16.20 5.01
CA VAL A 250 4.33 -16.99 4.75
C VAL A 250 4.06 -18.48 4.89
N ALA A 251 3.34 -18.91 5.92
CA ALA A 251 2.96 -20.30 6.10
C ALA A 251 2.12 -20.81 4.92
N VAL A 252 1.16 -20.02 4.43
CA VAL A 252 0.36 -20.36 3.24
C VAL A 252 1.24 -20.46 1.99
N ILE A 253 2.18 -19.54 1.78
CA ILE A 253 3.12 -19.55 0.64
C ILE A 253 3.97 -20.84 0.66
N ILE A 254 4.54 -21.19 1.82
CA ILE A 254 5.33 -22.42 1.99
C ILE A 254 4.46 -23.63 1.73
N PHE A 255 3.23 -23.63 2.21
CA PHE A 255 2.27 -24.71 2.03
C PHE A 255 1.89 -24.91 0.56
N GLN A 256 1.64 -23.85 -0.18
CA GLN A 256 1.37 -23.87 -1.63
C GLN A 256 2.57 -24.39 -2.45
N SER A 257 3.78 -24.24 -1.91
CA SER A 257 5.01 -24.75 -2.54
C SER A 257 5.31 -26.22 -2.20
N SER A 258 4.57 -26.80 -1.24
CA SER A 258 4.76 -28.19 -0.80
C SER A 258 4.08 -29.17 -1.75
N GLN A 259 4.65 -30.39 -1.86
CA GLN A 259 4.09 -31.49 -2.69
C GLN A 259 3.09 -32.35 -1.90
N LEU A 260 2.24 -31.74 -1.09
CA LEU A 260 1.23 -32.46 -0.32
C LEU A 260 0.04 -32.88 -1.19
N VAL A 261 -0.73 -33.85 -0.68
CA VAL A 261 -1.93 -34.34 -1.36
C VAL A 261 -2.90 -33.22 -1.62
N THR A 262 -3.34 -33.06 -2.85
CA THR A 262 -4.15 -31.94 -3.35
C THR A 262 -5.40 -31.64 -2.48
N TRP A 263 -6.10 -32.67 -2.01
CA TRP A 263 -7.27 -32.50 -1.14
C TRP A 263 -6.95 -31.87 0.22
N VAL A 264 -5.79 -32.19 0.80
CA VAL A 264 -5.34 -31.60 2.07
C VAL A 264 -5.06 -30.11 1.87
N ILE A 265 -4.45 -29.74 0.75
CA ILE A 265 -4.18 -28.36 0.41
C ILE A 265 -5.50 -27.59 0.32
N TYR A 266 -6.49 -28.04 -0.46
CA TYR A 266 -7.76 -27.32 -0.63
C TYR A 266 -8.56 -27.20 0.67
N THR A 267 -8.57 -28.22 1.55
CA THR A 267 -9.28 -28.11 2.83
C THR A 267 -8.61 -27.13 3.78
N LEU A 268 -7.29 -27.11 3.85
CA LEU A 268 -6.55 -26.15 4.67
C LEU A 268 -6.68 -24.72 4.13
N ASP A 269 -6.60 -24.54 2.81
CA ASP A 269 -6.81 -23.26 2.14
C ASP A 269 -8.19 -22.66 2.47
N PHE A 270 -9.23 -23.48 2.40
CA PHE A 270 -10.58 -23.07 2.78
C PHE A 270 -10.66 -22.67 4.25
N CYS A 271 -10.09 -23.46 5.15
CA CYS A 271 -10.05 -23.14 6.58
C CYS A 271 -9.30 -21.83 6.85
N VAL A 272 -8.13 -21.63 6.24
CA VAL A 272 -7.34 -20.40 6.40
C VAL A 272 -8.09 -19.19 5.86
N CYS A 273 -8.73 -19.29 4.69
CA CYS A 273 -9.56 -18.20 4.15
C CYS A 273 -10.70 -17.83 5.09
N MET A 274 -11.43 -18.82 5.61
CA MET A 274 -12.54 -18.60 6.54
C MET A 274 -12.04 -17.96 7.83
N LEU A 275 -10.96 -18.45 8.41
CA LEU A 275 -10.37 -17.90 9.64
C LEU A 275 -9.84 -16.49 9.43
N ALA A 276 -9.15 -16.21 8.32
CA ALA A 276 -8.66 -14.89 7.98
C ALA A 276 -9.81 -13.89 7.81
N GLY A 277 -10.87 -14.29 7.09
CA GLY A 277 -12.06 -13.47 6.90
C GLY A 277 -12.81 -13.20 8.21
N LEU A 278 -13.05 -14.24 9.03
CA LEU A 278 -13.74 -14.11 10.32
C LEU A 278 -12.93 -13.25 11.30
N TYR A 279 -11.63 -13.47 11.40
CA TYR A 279 -10.74 -12.65 12.23
C TYR A 279 -10.81 -11.17 11.85
N SER A 280 -10.62 -10.88 10.56
CA SER A 280 -10.66 -9.50 10.04
C SER A 280 -12.04 -8.87 10.24
N TYR A 281 -13.12 -9.59 9.96
CA TYR A 281 -14.48 -9.10 10.17
C TYR A 281 -14.77 -8.77 11.63
N ASN A 282 -14.49 -9.70 12.56
CA ASN A 282 -14.73 -9.50 13.99
C ASN A 282 -13.93 -8.31 14.52
N ARG A 283 -12.69 -8.19 14.08
CA ARG A 283 -11.80 -7.13 14.49
C ARG A 283 -12.21 -5.76 13.93
N LEU A 284 -12.53 -5.67 12.64
CA LEU A 284 -13.08 -4.46 12.03
C LEU A 284 -14.42 -4.04 12.64
N ASN A 285 -15.28 -5.00 12.96
CA ASN A 285 -16.55 -4.71 13.61
C ASN A 285 -16.37 -4.10 15.00
N SER A 286 -15.34 -4.53 15.73
CA SER A 286 -15.00 -3.94 17.04
C SER A 286 -14.41 -2.53 16.93
N LEU A 287 -13.84 -2.15 15.77
CA LEU A 287 -13.23 -0.84 15.54
C LEU A 287 -14.22 0.19 14.98
N MET A 288 -15.16 -0.21 14.12
CA MET A 288 -16.00 0.69 13.32
C MET A 288 -17.51 0.44 13.44
N ASP A 289 -17.95 -0.52 14.28
CA ASP A 289 -19.37 -0.90 14.38
C ASP A 289 -20.03 -1.18 13.01
N LEU A 290 -19.29 -1.96 12.19
CA LEU A 290 -19.63 -2.27 10.79
C LEU A 290 -21.05 -2.82 10.62
N THR A 291 -21.54 -3.58 11.64
CA THR A 291 -22.89 -4.12 11.65
C THR A 291 -23.97 -3.04 11.65
N SER A 292 -23.78 -1.96 12.40
CA SER A 292 -24.71 -0.82 12.43
C SER A 292 -24.67 -0.04 11.11
N PHE A 293 -23.49 0.17 10.57
CA PHE A 293 -23.27 0.87 9.30
C PHE A 293 -23.92 0.12 8.11
N ILE A 294 -23.71 -1.19 8.00
CA ILE A 294 -24.33 -2.02 6.96
C ILE A 294 -25.84 -2.03 7.08
N LYS A 295 -26.38 -2.19 8.32
CA LYS A 295 -27.83 -2.15 8.55
C LYS A 295 -28.44 -0.79 8.17
N SER A 296 -27.78 0.31 8.49
CA SER A 296 -28.27 1.65 8.13
C SER A 296 -28.33 1.87 6.61
N LYS A 297 -27.32 1.40 5.87
CA LYS A 297 -27.28 1.48 4.40
C LYS A 297 -28.31 0.57 3.72
N LEU A 298 -28.52 -0.63 4.23
CA LEU A 298 -29.55 -1.56 3.72
C LEU A 298 -30.97 -1.04 3.98
N ASN A 299 -31.20 -0.43 5.14
CA ASN A 299 -32.50 0.18 5.46
C ASN A 299 -32.75 1.51 4.72
N GLY A 300 -31.70 2.28 4.41
CA GLY A 300 -31.79 3.50 3.61
C GLY A 300 -32.05 3.27 2.11
N ARG A 301 -31.86 2.04 1.59
CA ARG A 301 -32.21 1.65 0.21
C ARG A 301 -33.67 1.18 0.07
N LYS A 302 -34.42 1.07 1.19
CA LYS A 302 -35.84 0.69 1.18
C LYS A 302 -36.80 1.88 1.29
N LYS A 303 -36.29 3.08 1.21
CA LYS A 303 -37.08 4.31 1.02
C LYS A 303 -36.72 4.90 -0.34
#